data_a20ee134f67655eac54456eebbac5fb8
#
_entry.id   a20ee134f67655eac54456eebbac5fb8
#
_cell.length_a   1.000
_cell.length_b   1.000
_cell.length_c   1.000
_cell.angle_alpha   90.00
_cell.angle_beta   90.00
_cell.angle_gamma   90.00
#
_symmetry.space_group_name_H-M   'P 1'
#
loop_
_entity.id
_entity.type
_entity.pdbx_description
1 polymer ?
#
loop_
_entity_poly.entity_id
_entity_poly.type
_entity_poly.pdbx_seq_one_letter_code
_entity_poly.pdbx_strand_id
1 'polypeptide(L)'
;IAILTTVGIVLSVVYESWLFFRQVPAGEFFLGTVWSPQTALRADQVAAAGSFGAIPLFTGTLMVSAIALLVAVPIGLMSAIYLSEYASRRTRSVAKPLLEMLAGIPTVVYGFFAALTMAPLLRSLGESMGLTVASESALAAGLVMGVMIIPFVSSLSDDVINAVPQDLRNG
;
A
#
# COMPACT_ATOMS: atom_id res chain seq x y z
N ILE A 1 31.87 6.34 -5.53
CA ILE A 1 30.82 7.38 -5.54
C ILE A 1 29.55 6.84 -4.90
N ALA A 2 28.95 5.72 -5.38
CA ALA A 2 27.70 5.16 -4.85
C ALA A 2 27.73 4.92 -3.33
N ILE A 3 28.79 4.28 -2.81
CA ILE A 3 28.96 4.03 -1.37
C ILE A 3 28.99 5.35 -0.58
N LEU A 4 29.73 6.34 -1.03
CA LEU A 4 29.80 7.64 -0.36
C LEU A 4 28.45 8.36 -0.36
N THR A 5 27.70 8.27 -1.45
CA THR A 5 26.34 8.83 -1.52
C THR A 5 25.41 8.13 -0.54
N THR A 6 25.44 6.80 -0.49
CA THR A 6 24.60 6.01 0.44
C THR A 6 24.95 6.34 1.90
N VAL A 7 26.25 6.39 2.24
CA VAL A 7 26.70 6.78 3.59
C VAL A 7 26.27 8.20 3.92
N GLY A 8 26.41 9.13 2.98
CA GLY A 8 25.96 10.52 3.15
C GLY A 8 24.46 10.64 3.43
N ILE A 9 23.62 9.89 2.70
CA ILE A 9 22.17 9.84 2.93
C ILE A 9 21.87 9.30 4.33
N VAL A 10 22.49 8.18 4.72
CA VAL A 10 22.28 7.59 6.04
C VAL A 10 22.68 8.55 7.16
N LEU A 11 23.83 9.18 7.06
CA LEU A 11 24.30 10.16 8.04
C LEU A 11 23.36 11.38 8.13
N SER A 12 22.88 11.87 6.99
CA SER A 12 21.93 12.98 6.95
C SER A 12 20.62 12.62 7.66
N VAL A 13 20.04 11.44 7.36
CA VAL A 13 18.81 10.97 7.99
C VAL A 13 19.00 10.77 9.50
N VAL A 14 20.10 10.20 9.94
CA VAL A 14 20.42 10.03 11.36
C VAL A 14 20.55 11.38 12.06
N TYR A 15 21.21 12.34 11.44
CA TYR A 15 21.38 13.69 12.00
C TYR A 15 20.04 14.42 12.13
N GLU A 16 19.21 14.41 11.09
CA GLU A 16 17.87 15.01 11.10
C GLU A 16 16.95 14.33 12.13
N SER A 17 17.02 13.02 12.25
CA SER A 17 16.28 12.27 13.26
C SER A 17 16.71 12.64 14.68
N TRP A 18 18.01 12.83 14.91
CA TRP A 18 18.55 13.31 16.18
C TRP A 18 18.00 14.70 16.52
N LEU A 19 18.01 15.64 15.56
CA LEU A 19 17.45 16.97 15.75
C LEU A 19 15.96 16.93 16.11
N PHE A 20 15.19 16.09 15.40
CA PHE A 20 13.76 15.89 15.66
C PHE A 20 13.50 15.40 17.10
N PHE A 21 14.19 14.35 17.55
CA PHE A 21 14.01 13.81 18.90
C PHE A 21 14.57 14.69 20.02
N ARG A 22 15.34 15.71 19.70
CA ARG A 22 15.67 16.79 20.68
C ARG A 22 14.49 17.72 20.94
N GLN A 23 13.56 17.85 20.00
CA GLN A 23 12.39 18.73 20.11
C GLN A 23 11.13 17.96 20.50
N VAL A 24 10.97 16.73 20.02
CA VAL A 24 9.83 15.86 20.27
C VAL A 24 10.27 14.68 21.13
N PRO A 25 9.74 14.55 22.36
CA PRO A 25 10.05 13.39 23.22
C PRO A 25 9.70 12.06 22.53
N ALA A 26 10.58 11.08 22.59
CA ALA A 26 10.34 9.77 21.96
C ALA A 26 9.05 9.09 22.45
N GLY A 27 8.69 9.25 23.73
CA GLY A 27 7.43 8.74 24.27
C GLY A 27 6.20 9.38 23.62
N GLU A 28 6.21 10.68 23.36
CA GLU A 28 5.13 11.40 22.68
C GLU A 28 5.04 10.96 21.21
N PHE A 29 6.18 10.77 20.55
CA PHE A 29 6.21 10.29 19.18
C PHE A 29 5.64 8.87 19.05
N PHE A 30 6.12 7.92 19.83
CA PHE A 30 5.72 6.51 19.68
C PHE A 30 4.33 6.19 20.25
N LEU A 31 3.88 6.92 21.28
CA LEU A 31 2.60 6.67 21.97
C LEU A 31 1.54 7.72 21.64
N GLY A 32 1.89 8.76 20.91
CA GLY A 32 0.96 9.82 20.51
C GLY A 32 -0.10 9.31 19.53
N THR A 33 -1.34 9.71 19.77
CA THR A 33 -2.52 9.31 18.98
C THR A 33 -2.98 10.37 18.00
N VAL A 34 -2.28 11.51 17.93
CA VAL A 34 -2.60 12.61 17.01
C VAL A 34 -1.41 12.88 16.11
N TRP A 35 -1.65 12.88 14.81
CA TRP A 35 -0.69 13.27 13.78
C TRP A 35 -1.17 14.55 13.11
N SER A 36 -0.56 15.67 13.40
CA SER A 36 -0.90 16.99 12.85
C SER A 36 0.35 17.88 12.69
N PRO A 37 1.26 17.55 11.77
CA PRO A 37 2.49 18.32 11.56
C PRO A 37 2.24 19.70 10.95
N GLN A 38 1.10 19.90 10.26
CA GLN A 38 0.81 21.12 9.50
C GLN A 38 0.54 22.35 10.37
N THR A 39 0.20 22.17 11.64
CA THR A 39 -0.01 23.27 12.58
C THR A 39 1.29 23.97 12.99
N ALA A 40 2.43 23.33 12.76
CA ALA A 40 3.77 23.87 13.09
C ALA A 40 4.38 24.77 11.99
N LEU A 41 3.69 24.97 10.84
CA LEU A 41 4.27 25.70 9.69
C LEU A 41 4.14 27.23 9.76
N ARG A 42 3.45 27.80 10.77
CA ARG A 42 3.33 29.24 10.97
C ARG A 42 4.06 29.68 12.24
N ALA A 43 5.11 30.44 12.06
CA ALA A 43 5.95 30.97 13.14
C ALA A 43 5.20 31.92 14.10
N ASP A 44 4.04 32.42 13.72
CA ASP A 44 3.16 33.31 14.48
C ASP A 44 2.12 32.57 15.36
N GLN A 45 1.99 31.27 15.20
CA GLN A 45 1.12 30.42 16.01
C GLN A 45 1.86 29.78 17.19
N VAL A 46 2.29 30.61 18.14
CA VAL A 46 3.07 30.20 19.32
C VAL A 46 2.35 29.18 20.25
N ALA A 47 1.10 28.86 19.98
CA ALA A 47 0.30 27.90 20.77
C ALA A 47 -0.02 26.58 20.00
N ALA A 48 0.39 26.45 18.74
CA ALA A 48 0.12 25.25 17.94
C ALA A 48 1.40 24.47 17.69
N ALA A 49 1.97 23.90 18.74
CA ALA A 49 2.97 22.84 18.58
C ALA A 49 2.33 21.70 17.79
N GLY A 50 2.88 21.36 16.62
CA GLY A 50 2.40 20.21 15.82
C GLY A 50 2.44 18.94 16.66
N SER A 51 1.43 18.10 16.53
CA SER A 51 1.42 16.79 17.18
C SER A 51 2.03 15.76 16.23
N PHE A 52 3.01 15.01 16.73
CA PHE A 52 3.79 14.04 15.95
C PHE A 52 3.61 12.61 16.45
N GLY A 53 2.38 12.23 16.84
CA GLY A 53 2.10 10.88 17.29
C GLY A 53 2.12 9.86 16.15
N ALA A 54 2.89 8.80 16.28
CA ALA A 54 3.08 7.79 15.23
C ALA A 54 1.95 6.74 15.16
N ILE A 55 1.15 6.56 16.21
CA ILE A 55 0.09 5.54 16.25
C ILE A 55 -0.88 5.65 15.05
N PRO A 56 -1.39 6.83 14.65
CA PRO A 56 -2.27 6.93 13.48
C PRO A 56 -1.62 6.48 12.18
N LEU A 57 -0.30 6.66 12.02
CA LEU A 57 0.43 6.22 10.84
C LEU A 57 0.51 4.70 10.78
N PHE A 58 0.84 4.05 11.90
CA PHE A 58 0.88 2.59 11.99
C PHE A 58 -0.49 1.96 11.80
N THR A 59 -1.51 2.47 12.48
CA THR A 59 -2.88 1.93 12.38
C THR A 59 -3.45 2.14 10.98
N GLY A 60 -3.23 3.29 10.37
CA GLY A 60 -3.64 3.56 8.98
C GLY A 60 -2.95 2.61 7.99
N THR A 61 -1.64 2.42 8.11
CA THR A 61 -0.88 1.51 7.27
C THR A 61 -1.36 0.06 7.42
N LEU A 62 -1.55 -0.41 8.65
CA LEU A 62 -2.04 -1.77 8.91
C LEU A 62 -3.45 -1.98 8.35
N MET A 63 -4.33 -1.00 8.51
CA MET A 63 -5.70 -1.07 8.00
C MET A 63 -5.73 -1.12 6.47
N VAL A 64 -5.02 -0.22 5.78
CA VAL A 64 -4.94 -0.20 4.32
C VAL A 64 -4.30 -1.50 3.80
N SER A 65 -3.23 -1.98 4.45
CA SER A 65 -2.56 -3.23 4.07
C SER A 65 -3.47 -4.44 4.25
N ALA A 66 -4.22 -4.51 5.36
CA ALA A 66 -5.16 -5.60 5.58
C ALA A 66 -6.25 -5.66 4.50
N ILE A 67 -6.83 -4.51 4.14
CA ILE A 67 -7.83 -4.44 3.06
C ILE A 67 -7.20 -4.85 1.72
N ALA A 68 -6.01 -4.36 1.41
CA ALA A 68 -5.31 -4.69 0.17
C ALA A 68 -5.01 -6.19 0.07
N LEU A 69 -4.53 -6.81 1.14
CA LEU A 69 -4.24 -8.25 1.18
C LEU A 69 -5.50 -9.11 1.11
N LEU A 70 -6.60 -8.70 1.75
CA LEU A 70 -7.89 -9.39 1.65
C LEU A 70 -8.41 -9.45 0.21
N VAL A 71 -8.05 -8.49 -0.63
CA VAL A 71 -8.40 -8.48 -2.06
C VAL A 71 -7.34 -9.21 -2.88
N ALA A 72 -6.08 -8.84 -2.70
CA ALA A 72 -4.98 -9.28 -3.56
C ALA A 72 -4.67 -10.77 -3.40
N VAL A 73 -4.65 -11.29 -2.18
CA VAL A 73 -4.24 -12.68 -1.93
C VAL A 73 -5.24 -13.69 -2.50
N PRO A 74 -6.55 -13.61 -2.22
CA PRO A 74 -7.50 -14.56 -2.79
C PRO A 74 -7.54 -14.51 -4.32
N ILE A 75 -7.64 -13.31 -4.89
CA ILE A 75 -7.76 -13.15 -6.34
C ILE A 75 -6.45 -13.53 -7.04
N GLY A 76 -5.31 -13.08 -6.53
CA GLY A 76 -4.00 -13.37 -7.10
C GLY A 76 -3.65 -14.87 -7.03
N LEU A 77 -3.93 -15.52 -5.89
CA LEU A 77 -3.69 -16.96 -5.74
C LEU A 77 -4.61 -17.79 -6.62
N MET A 78 -5.90 -17.48 -6.67
CA MET A 78 -6.82 -18.16 -7.57
C MET A 78 -6.45 -17.97 -9.03
N SER A 79 -6.00 -16.79 -9.41
CA SER A 79 -5.49 -16.50 -10.76
C SER A 79 -4.25 -17.33 -11.07
N ALA A 80 -3.30 -17.45 -10.14
CA ALA A 80 -2.10 -18.25 -10.30
C ALA A 80 -2.43 -19.74 -10.48
N ILE A 81 -3.26 -20.30 -9.61
CA ILE A 81 -3.70 -21.70 -9.68
C ILE A 81 -4.41 -21.97 -11.02
N TYR A 82 -5.34 -21.10 -11.40
CA TYR A 82 -6.04 -21.25 -12.67
C TYR A 82 -5.08 -21.21 -13.85
N LEU A 83 -4.17 -20.25 -13.88
CA LEU A 83 -3.22 -20.09 -14.98
C LEU A 83 -2.20 -21.23 -15.01
N SER A 84 -1.75 -21.77 -13.89
CA SER A 84 -0.76 -22.84 -13.86
C SER A 84 -1.35 -24.22 -14.17
N GLU A 85 -2.57 -24.52 -13.68
CA GLU A 85 -3.13 -25.87 -13.74
C GLU A 85 -4.22 -26.04 -14.81
N TYR A 86 -5.10 -25.05 -14.99
CA TYR A 86 -6.32 -25.20 -15.76
C TYR A 86 -6.35 -24.42 -17.08
N ALA A 87 -5.56 -23.35 -17.20
CA ALA A 87 -5.64 -22.47 -18.36
C ALA A 87 -5.04 -23.10 -19.62
N SER A 88 -5.76 -22.96 -20.74
CA SER A 88 -5.21 -23.31 -22.05
C SER A 88 -3.98 -22.47 -22.40
N ARG A 89 -3.13 -22.98 -23.31
CA ARG A 89 -1.96 -22.23 -23.79
C ARG A 89 -2.34 -20.84 -24.32
N ARG A 90 -3.49 -20.75 -25.00
CA ARG A 90 -3.99 -19.49 -25.56
C ARG A 90 -4.42 -18.51 -24.45
N THR A 91 -5.13 -18.99 -23.43
CA THR A 91 -5.51 -18.17 -22.27
C THR A 91 -4.29 -17.64 -21.53
N ARG A 92 -3.31 -18.52 -21.28
CA ARG A 92 -2.05 -18.15 -20.61
C ARG A 92 -1.25 -17.12 -21.41
N SER A 93 -1.17 -17.27 -22.75
CA SER A 93 -0.43 -16.34 -23.61
C SER A 93 -1.05 -14.92 -23.67
N VAL A 94 -2.31 -14.76 -23.30
CA VAL A 94 -2.97 -13.45 -23.22
C VAL A 94 -2.98 -12.93 -21.79
N ALA A 95 -3.31 -13.77 -20.80
CA ALA A 95 -3.45 -13.34 -19.43
C ALA A 95 -2.13 -12.91 -18.78
N LYS A 96 -1.03 -13.62 -19.03
CA LYS A 96 0.30 -13.25 -18.47
C LYS A 96 0.74 -11.86 -18.90
N PRO A 97 0.77 -11.48 -20.18
CA PRO A 97 1.10 -10.11 -20.59
C PRO A 97 0.15 -9.06 -20.02
N LEU A 98 -1.14 -9.36 -19.83
CA LEU A 98 -2.07 -8.43 -19.22
C LEU A 98 -1.74 -8.17 -17.75
N LEU A 99 -1.38 -9.20 -16.98
CA LEU A 99 -0.93 -9.05 -15.60
C LEU A 99 0.40 -8.27 -15.54
N GLU A 100 1.33 -8.53 -16.45
CA GLU A 100 2.59 -7.77 -16.53
C GLU A 100 2.36 -6.30 -16.88
N MET A 101 1.42 -5.99 -17.78
CA MET A 101 1.04 -4.61 -18.09
C MET A 101 0.43 -3.90 -16.86
N LEU A 102 -0.44 -4.59 -16.11
CA LEU A 102 -0.99 -4.04 -14.87
C LEU A 102 0.11 -3.78 -13.83
N ALA A 103 1.06 -4.70 -13.67
CA ALA A 103 2.21 -4.49 -12.78
C ALA A 103 3.11 -3.33 -13.21
N GLY A 104 3.16 -3.02 -14.50
CA GLY A 104 3.94 -1.93 -15.07
C GLY A 104 3.31 -0.54 -14.94
N ILE A 105 2.05 -0.43 -14.54
CA ILE A 105 1.38 0.86 -14.36
C ILE A 105 2.03 1.60 -13.17
N PRO A 106 2.47 2.86 -13.34
CA PRO A 106 3.03 3.65 -12.25
C PRO A 106 2.06 3.77 -11.07
N THR A 107 2.55 3.62 -9.84
CA THR A 107 1.74 3.69 -8.61
C THR A 107 0.96 4.99 -8.47
N VAL A 108 1.49 6.09 -9.01
CA VAL A 108 0.82 7.41 -9.04
C VAL A 108 -0.51 7.35 -9.79
N VAL A 109 -0.58 6.58 -10.89
CA VAL A 109 -1.83 6.42 -11.67
C VAL A 109 -2.90 5.72 -10.82
N TYR A 110 -2.52 4.66 -10.10
CA TYR A 110 -3.42 3.99 -9.15
C TYR A 110 -3.88 4.92 -8.03
N GLY A 111 -2.97 5.79 -7.52
CA GLY A 111 -3.31 6.79 -6.51
C GLY A 111 -4.34 7.81 -7.02
N PHE A 112 -4.17 8.33 -8.22
CA PHE A 112 -5.16 9.22 -8.87
C PHE A 112 -6.50 8.51 -9.11
N PHE A 113 -6.47 7.27 -9.56
CA PHE A 113 -7.69 6.48 -9.74
C PHE A 113 -8.42 6.26 -8.40
N ALA A 114 -7.68 5.96 -7.33
CA ALA A 114 -8.24 5.85 -5.99
C ALA A 114 -8.94 7.14 -5.55
N ALA A 115 -8.27 8.29 -5.70
CA ALA A 115 -8.76 9.58 -5.24
C ALA A 115 -9.92 10.12 -6.09
N LEU A 116 -9.82 10.03 -7.42
CA LEU A 116 -10.76 10.69 -8.33
C LEU A 116 -11.94 9.81 -8.75
N THR A 117 -11.81 8.50 -8.66
CA THR A 117 -12.84 7.56 -9.12
C THR A 117 -13.37 6.70 -7.98
N MET A 118 -12.50 5.98 -7.28
CA MET A 118 -12.92 4.99 -6.28
C MET A 118 -13.49 5.65 -5.01
N ALA A 119 -12.84 6.70 -4.51
CA ALA A 119 -13.30 7.37 -3.30
C ALA A 119 -14.67 8.06 -3.48
N PRO A 120 -14.95 8.82 -4.56
CA PRO A 120 -16.28 9.35 -4.82
C PRO A 120 -17.34 8.25 -5.03
N LEU A 121 -17.00 7.16 -5.71
CA LEU A 121 -17.90 6.03 -5.93
C LEU A 121 -18.31 5.38 -4.60
N LEU A 122 -17.33 5.07 -3.75
CA LEU A 122 -17.60 4.48 -2.43
C LEU A 122 -18.38 5.43 -1.53
N ARG A 123 -18.11 6.73 -1.62
CA ARG A 123 -18.86 7.75 -0.91
C ARG A 123 -20.32 7.78 -1.32
N SER A 124 -20.62 7.84 -2.62
CA SER A 124 -21.99 7.86 -3.13
C SER A 124 -22.76 6.58 -2.77
N LEU A 125 -22.10 5.42 -2.82
CA LEU A 125 -22.68 4.16 -2.36
C LEU A 125 -22.97 4.17 -0.86
N GLY A 126 -22.03 4.64 -0.04
CA GLY A 126 -22.22 4.75 1.41
C GLY A 126 -23.36 5.71 1.78
N GLU A 127 -23.42 6.88 1.15
CA GLU A 127 -24.49 7.87 1.35
C GLU A 127 -25.87 7.30 0.96
N SER A 128 -25.95 6.51 -0.12
CA SER A 128 -27.19 5.84 -0.52
C SER A 128 -27.66 4.80 0.49
N MET A 129 -26.76 4.26 1.31
CA MET A 129 -27.04 3.33 2.41
C MET A 129 -27.24 4.04 3.76
N GLY A 130 -27.24 5.38 3.79
CA GLY A 130 -27.38 6.18 5.02
C GLY A 130 -26.12 6.23 5.87
N LEU A 131 -24.95 5.88 5.31
CA LEU A 131 -23.66 5.92 5.99
C LEU A 131 -22.92 7.23 5.66
N THR A 132 -22.26 7.82 6.65
CA THR A 132 -21.33 8.94 6.44
C THR A 132 -19.96 8.40 6.06
N VAL A 133 -19.55 8.59 4.82
CA VAL A 133 -18.25 8.14 4.30
C VAL A 133 -17.33 9.33 4.09
N ALA A 134 -16.13 9.27 4.67
CA ALA A 134 -15.10 10.28 4.46
C ALA A 134 -14.60 10.25 3.00
N SER A 135 -14.25 11.43 2.47
CA SER A 135 -13.68 11.57 1.12
C SER A 135 -12.33 10.87 0.97
N GLU A 136 -11.58 10.75 2.07
CA GLU A 136 -10.29 10.06 2.12
C GLU A 136 -10.48 8.73 2.87
N SER A 137 -10.99 7.73 2.13
CA SER A 137 -11.32 6.45 2.73
C SER A 137 -10.15 5.46 2.61
N ALA A 138 -9.74 4.89 3.74
CA ALA A 138 -8.79 3.78 3.76
C ALA A 138 -9.29 2.57 2.96
N LEU A 139 -10.62 2.41 2.84
CA LEU A 139 -11.23 1.39 2.00
C LEU A 139 -10.93 1.62 0.52
N ALA A 140 -11.06 2.86 0.02
CA ALA A 140 -10.73 3.20 -1.37
C ALA A 140 -9.26 2.93 -1.68
N ALA A 141 -8.36 3.40 -0.79
CA ALA A 141 -6.92 3.17 -0.92
C ALA A 141 -6.59 1.68 -0.89
N GLY A 142 -7.12 0.93 0.08
CA GLY A 142 -6.87 -0.50 0.22
C GLY A 142 -7.38 -1.34 -0.94
N LEU A 143 -8.58 -1.04 -1.47
CA LEU A 143 -9.12 -1.74 -2.64
C LEU A 143 -8.24 -1.52 -3.89
N VAL A 144 -7.86 -0.29 -4.16
CA VAL A 144 -7.02 0.03 -5.32
C VAL A 144 -5.61 -0.54 -5.17
N MET A 145 -5.01 -0.47 -3.97
CA MET A 145 -3.75 -1.15 -3.68
C MET A 145 -3.87 -2.67 -3.83
N GLY A 146 -4.99 -3.25 -3.40
CA GLY A 146 -5.27 -4.67 -3.60
C GLY A 146 -5.22 -5.06 -5.06
N VAL A 147 -5.92 -4.33 -5.93
CA VAL A 147 -5.88 -4.56 -7.39
C VAL A 147 -4.48 -4.43 -7.95
N MET A 148 -3.73 -3.42 -7.52
CA MET A 148 -2.34 -3.20 -7.94
C MET A 148 -1.41 -4.37 -7.55
N ILE A 149 -1.66 -5.03 -6.42
CA ILE A 149 -0.83 -6.12 -5.90
C ILE A 149 -1.19 -7.48 -6.53
N ILE A 150 -2.41 -7.66 -7.07
CA ILE A 150 -2.85 -8.92 -7.70
C ILE A 150 -1.82 -9.50 -8.67
N PRO A 151 -1.25 -8.76 -9.64
CA PRO A 151 -0.27 -9.29 -10.58
C PRO A 151 0.97 -9.86 -9.89
N PHE A 152 1.46 -9.21 -8.83
CA PHE A 152 2.64 -9.66 -8.07
C PHE A 152 2.35 -10.96 -7.33
N VAL A 153 1.20 -11.05 -6.65
CA VAL A 153 0.78 -12.29 -5.97
C VAL A 153 0.60 -13.42 -6.97
N SER A 154 -0.06 -13.13 -8.10
CA SER A 154 -0.29 -14.14 -9.15
C SER A 154 1.00 -14.64 -9.77
N SER A 155 1.94 -13.75 -10.12
CA SER A 155 3.21 -14.11 -10.72
C SER A 155 4.09 -14.91 -9.77
N LEU A 156 4.25 -14.44 -8.53
CA LEU A 156 5.06 -15.12 -7.52
C LEU A 156 4.49 -16.51 -7.19
N SER A 157 3.16 -16.62 -7.09
CA SER A 157 2.50 -17.89 -6.82
C SER A 157 2.62 -18.87 -8.00
N ASP A 158 2.49 -18.40 -9.24
CA ASP A 158 2.69 -19.22 -10.45
C ASP A 158 4.13 -19.76 -10.50
N ASP A 159 5.13 -18.94 -10.17
CA ASP A 159 6.54 -19.36 -10.13
C ASP A 159 6.78 -20.47 -9.08
N VAL A 160 6.20 -20.30 -7.88
CA VAL A 160 6.31 -21.31 -6.80
C VAL A 160 5.60 -22.61 -7.18
N ILE A 161 4.39 -22.53 -7.74
CA ILE A 161 3.65 -23.70 -8.21
C ILE A 161 4.44 -24.46 -9.29
N ASN A 162 5.03 -23.75 -10.25
CA ASN A 162 5.80 -24.36 -11.32
C ASN A 162 7.17 -24.93 -10.86
N ALA A 163 7.68 -24.50 -9.71
CA ALA A 163 8.92 -25.05 -9.14
C ALA A 163 8.74 -26.42 -8.46
N VAL A 164 7.50 -26.84 -8.18
CA VAL A 164 7.20 -28.16 -7.59
C VAL A 164 7.43 -29.26 -8.62
N PRO A 165 8.24 -30.32 -8.33
CA PRO A 165 8.46 -31.44 -9.22
C PRO A 165 7.16 -32.14 -9.62
N GLN A 166 7.08 -32.58 -10.90
CA GLN A 166 5.84 -33.16 -11.43
C GLN A 166 5.42 -34.44 -10.69
N ASP A 167 6.36 -35.20 -10.15
CA ASP A 167 6.08 -36.41 -9.39
C ASP A 167 5.26 -36.11 -8.11
N LEU A 168 5.42 -34.94 -7.50
CA LEU A 168 4.65 -34.49 -6.34
C LEU A 168 3.31 -33.83 -6.73
N ARG A 169 3.16 -33.44 -8.00
CA ARG A 169 1.89 -32.85 -8.51
C ARG A 169 0.89 -33.90 -8.96
N ASN A 170 1.34 -35.11 -9.28
CA ASN A 170 0.53 -36.22 -9.79
C ASN A 170 0.12 -37.22 -8.69
N GLY A 171 0.57 -37.01 -7.45
CA GLY A 171 0.22 -37.80 -6.26
C GLY A 171 -0.98 -37.26 -5.55
#